data_4a30e9205e26257cc4e3571dc3d2fdfa
#
_entry.id   4a30e9205e26257cc4e3571dc3d2fdfa
#
_cell.length_a   1.000
_cell.length_b   1.000
_cell.length_c   1.000
_cell.angle_alpha   90.00
_cell.angle_beta   90.00
_cell.angle_gamma   90.00
#
_symmetry.space_group_name_H-M   'P 1'
#
loop_
_entity.id
_entity.type
_entity.pdbx_description
1 polymer ?
#
loop_
_entity_poly.entity_id
_entity_poly.type
_entity_poly.pdbx_seq_one_letter_code
_entity_poly.pdbx_strand_id
1 'polypeptide(L)'
;TSRLMMVGTPFSYNDLYAELEQKETFRVETYPAINAEGIALWPERWDIESLNKRRLAMPAIQFTREYLCEPIHDVASMFPGPLLAKCRDPKLVLIDNAETFYNEEGEANGVFGQHFIGHDPAIASDKNADFTAMTVMRIKPGSDAKEIVHVVHERGMSSMAQKRMMVLLNSKFSPELIELEGNNFQRMLEQEMREMRADMPIRVFMTTRARKESLFMSLLLAFEQGHIKLPYGDERSRTYTHKIEQELNRFGMQKSGKLESVGVHDDLAMSLALANWASKEFKGSVMLLDDYMPGFDDWFRGESGKDSILIP
;
A
#
# COMPACT_ATOMS: atom_id res chain seq x y z
N THR A 1 29.31 19.52 32.55
CA THR A 1 28.76 19.88 31.22
C THR A 1 28.04 18.66 30.64
N SER A 2 26.71 18.79 30.48
CA SER A 2 25.91 17.73 29.86
C SER A 2 26.15 17.71 28.34
N ARG A 3 26.24 16.52 27.76
CA ARG A 3 26.30 16.33 26.31
C ARG A 3 24.97 15.71 25.86
N LEU A 4 24.41 16.20 24.74
CA LEU A 4 23.24 15.62 24.11
C LEU A 4 23.70 14.97 22.81
N MET A 5 23.32 13.71 22.61
CA MET A 5 23.50 12.97 21.36
C MET A 5 22.10 12.59 20.84
N MET A 6 21.87 12.82 19.57
CA MET A 6 20.63 12.46 18.89
C MET A 6 20.99 11.60 17.68
N VAL A 7 20.32 10.45 17.53
CA VAL A 7 20.52 9.52 16.43
C VAL A 7 19.18 9.26 15.77
N GLY A 8 19.15 9.27 14.46
CA GLY A 8 17.94 8.99 13.67
C GLY A 8 18.19 9.17 12.20
N THR A 9 17.13 8.99 11.41
CA THR A 9 17.14 9.14 9.95
C THR A 9 16.54 10.49 9.56
N PRO A 10 17.15 11.28 8.68
CA PRO A 10 16.53 12.50 8.16
C PRO A 10 15.29 12.14 7.36
N PHE A 11 14.19 12.83 7.63
CA PHE A 11 12.90 12.49 7.05
C PHE A 11 12.52 13.43 5.92
N SER A 12 12.69 14.74 6.15
CA SER A 12 12.43 15.78 5.17
C SER A 12 13.43 16.94 5.30
N TYR A 13 13.48 17.80 4.30
CA TYR A 13 14.33 19.00 4.33
C TYR A 13 13.91 20.04 5.38
N ASN A 14 12.81 19.82 6.09
CA ASN A 14 12.30 20.70 7.14
C ASN A 14 12.11 19.96 8.48
N ASP A 15 12.80 18.86 8.70
CA ASP A 15 12.74 18.12 9.95
C ASP A 15 13.69 18.67 11.02
N LEU A 16 13.68 18.03 12.18
CA LEU A 16 14.53 18.44 13.29
C LEU A 16 16.03 18.42 12.95
N TYR A 17 16.49 17.45 12.14
CA TYR A 17 17.89 17.34 11.76
C TYR A 17 18.30 18.51 10.86
N ALA A 18 17.46 18.89 9.91
CA ALA A 18 17.66 20.07 9.06
C ALA A 18 17.70 21.37 9.88
N GLU A 19 16.87 21.50 10.93
CA GLU A 19 16.93 22.63 11.86
C GLU A 19 18.19 22.62 12.72
N LEU A 20 18.65 21.48 13.17
CA LEU A 20 19.85 21.35 14.01
C LEU A 20 21.14 21.61 13.22
N GLU A 21 21.17 21.22 11.95
CA GLU A 21 22.29 21.48 11.04
C GLU A 21 22.58 22.98 10.85
N GLN A 22 21.54 23.83 10.95
CA GLN A 22 21.68 25.28 10.88
C GLN A 22 22.18 25.93 12.18
N LYS A 23 22.32 25.16 13.27
CA LYS A 23 22.74 25.67 14.58
C LYS A 23 24.21 25.34 14.85
N GLU A 24 25.05 26.34 15.01
CA GLU A 24 26.49 26.21 15.31
C GLU A 24 26.79 25.38 16.58
N THR A 25 25.80 25.20 17.46
CA THR A 25 25.94 24.43 18.71
C THR A 25 25.82 22.93 18.53
N PHE A 26 25.38 22.48 17.36
CA PHE A 26 25.26 21.06 17.00
C PHE A 26 26.26 20.70 15.91
N ARG A 27 26.90 19.56 16.07
CA ARG A 27 27.66 18.91 15.01
C ARG A 27 26.80 17.79 14.44
N VAL A 28 26.42 17.89 13.17
CA VAL A 28 25.66 16.88 12.44
C VAL A 28 26.64 16.07 11.58
N GLU A 29 26.55 14.75 11.69
CA GLU A 29 27.32 13.82 10.86
C GLU A 29 26.36 12.83 10.23
N THR A 30 26.51 12.58 8.94
CA THR A 30 25.63 11.71 8.14
C THR A 30 26.43 10.48 7.70
N TYR A 31 25.86 9.31 7.92
CA TYR A 31 26.47 8.01 7.64
C TYR A 31 25.60 7.20 6.68
N PRO A 32 25.64 7.47 5.35
CA PRO A 32 24.89 6.68 4.39
C PRO A 32 25.45 5.26 4.32
N ALA A 33 24.57 4.27 4.17
CA ALA A 33 24.97 2.86 4.05
C ALA A 33 25.82 2.57 2.80
N ILE A 34 25.69 3.42 1.76
CA ILE A 34 26.52 3.42 0.56
C ILE A 34 27.03 4.84 0.36
N ASN A 35 28.33 5.01 0.31
CA ASN A 35 28.94 6.33 0.11
C ASN A 35 28.92 6.76 -1.39
N ALA A 36 29.42 7.96 -1.68
CA ALA A 36 29.43 8.51 -3.02
C ALA A 36 30.28 7.68 -4.02
N GLU A 37 31.27 6.94 -3.52
CA GLU A 37 32.12 6.03 -4.30
C GLU A 37 31.47 4.65 -4.53
N GLY A 38 30.25 4.41 -4.02
CA GLY A 38 29.52 3.14 -4.13
C GLY A 38 30.01 2.06 -3.16
N ILE A 39 30.73 2.43 -2.12
CA ILE A 39 31.27 1.52 -1.12
C ILE A 39 30.32 1.44 0.06
N ALA A 40 30.06 0.20 0.55
CA ALA A 40 29.25 -0.01 1.73
C ALA A 40 29.96 0.51 3.00
N LEU A 41 29.23 1.21 3.87
CA LEU A 41 29.74 1.76 5.12
C LEU A 41 30.20 0.66 6.10
N TRP A 42 29.49 -0.48 6.11
CA TRP A 42 29.80 -1.59 7.01
C TRP A 42 29.73 -2.93 6.26
N PRO A 43 30.76 -3.21 5.41
CA PRO A 43 30.75 -4.33 4.46
C PRO A 43 30.72 -5.71 5.14
N GLU A 44 31.23 -5.85 6.38
CA GLU A 44 31.22 -7.12 7.12
C GLU A 44 29.81 -7.56 7.53
N ARG A 45 28.87 -6.63 7.66
CA ARG A 45 27.48 -6.90 8.03
C ARG A 45 26.52 -6.64 6.87
N TRP A 46 26.74 -5.58 6.12
CA TRP A 46 25.91 -5.11 5.01
C TRP A 46 26.82 -4.84 3.81
N ASP A 47 27.14 -5.89 3.06
CA ASP A 47 27.86 -5.75 1.81
C ASP A 47 26.97 -5.11 0.71
N ILE A 48 27.58 -4.73 -0.38
CA ILE A 48 26.89 -4.04 -1.46
C ILE A 48 25.81 -4.92 -2.14
N GLU A 49 26.01 -6.23 -2.15
CA GLU A 49 25.03 -7.17 -2.70
C GLU A 49 23.78 -7.24 -1.83
N SER A 50 23.95 -7.34 -0.52
CA SER A 50 22.85 -7.31 0.46
C SER A 50 22.09 -6.00 0.42
N LEU A 51 22.79 -4.86 0.33
CA LEU A 51 22.18 -3.53 0.19
C LEU A 51 21.40 -3.40 -1.13
N ASN A 52 21.91 -3.96 -2.24
CA ASN A 52 21.18 -3.97 -3.50
C ASN A 52 19.94 -4.86 -3.46
N LYS A 53 20.00 -6.03 -2.81
CA LYS A 53 18.81 -6.85 -2.56
C LYS A 53 17.76 -6.08 -1.76
N ARG A 54 18.20 -5.34 -0.74
CA ARG A 54 17.33 -4.48 0.07
C ARG A 54 16.68 -3.38 -0.76
N ARG A 55 17.46 -2.71 -1.64
CA ARG A 55 16.95 -1.68 -2.56
C ARG A 55 15.83 -2.20 -3.47
N LEU A 56 15.94 -3.44 -3.94
CA LEU A 56 14.92 -4.06 -4.80
C LEU A 56 13.66 -4.47 -4.03
N ALA A 57 13.74 -4.60 -2.71
CA ALA A 57 12.65 -5.09 -1.88
C ALA A 57 11.81 -3.99 -1.23
N MET A 58 12.19 -2.73 -1.40
CA MET A 58 11.46 -1.58 -0.87
C MET A 58 11.37 -0.47 -1.91
N PRO A 59 10.41 0.47 -1.79
CA PRO A 59 10.33 1.62 -2.68
C PRO A 59 11.62 2.44 -2.70
N ALA A 60 11.96 2.99 -3.88
CA ALA A 60 13.18 3.77 -4.07
C ALA A 60 13.27 4.94 -3.09
N ILE A 61 12.15 5.63 -2.86
CA ILE A 61 12.03 6.74 -1.90
C ILE A 61 12.35 6.31 -0.46
N GLN A 62 11.93 5.11 -0.06
CA GLN A 62 12.22 4.57 1.26
C GLN A 62 13.70 4.20 1.39
N PHE A 63 14.28 3.54 0.39
CA PHE A 63 15.71 3.19 0.40
C PHE A 63 16.59 4.45 0.46
N THR A 64 16.28 5.47 -0.33
CA THR A 64 16.99 6.75 -0.36
C THR A 64 17.00 7.41 1.02
N ARG A 65 15.86 7.44 1.70
CA ARG A 65 15.74 8.00 3.05
C ARG A 65 16.46 7.16 4.10
N GLU A 66 16.14 5.88 4.20
CA GLU A 66 16.57 5.02 5.31
C GLU A 66 18.03 4.57 5.19
N TYR A 67 18.54 4.38 3.97
CA TYR A 67 19.87 3.84 3.72
C TYR A 67 20.86 4.86 3.15
N LEU A 68 20.40 5.85 2.39
CA LEU A 68 21.30 6.88 1.87
C LEU A 68 21.27 8.17 2.69
N CYS A 69 20.40 8.25 3.70
CA CYS A 69 20.23 9.42 4.56
C CYS A 69 19.87 10.71 3.77
N GLU A 70 19.23 10.56 2.62
CA GLU A 70 18.79 11.68 1.80
C GLU A 70 17.34 12.04 2.14
N PRO A 71 17.06 13.24 2.67
CA PRO A 71 15.71 13.68 2.99
C PRO A 71 14.86 13.86 1.73
N ILE A 72 13.55 13.78 1.88
CA ILE A 72 12.59 13.89 0.79
C ILE A 72 11.95 15.27 0.80
N HIS A 73 11.65 15.82 -0.39
CA HIS A 73 10.87 17.05 -0.49
C HIS A 73 9.42 16.84 -0.04
N ASP A 74 8.93 17.68 0.87
CA ASP A 74 7.60 17.63 1.49
C ASP A 74 6.41 17.72 0.50
N VAL A 75 6.65 18.00 -0.77
CA VAL A 75 5.61 18.29 -1.78
C VAL A 75 5.63 17.29 -2.93
N ALA A 76 6.56 16.33 -2.93
CA ALA A 76 6.61 15.35 -4.00
C ALA A 76 5.48 14.31 -3.84
N SER A 77 4.69 14.14 -4.89
CA SER A 77 3.74 13.03 -4.93
C SER A 77 4.49 11.70 -4.78
N MET A 78 3.98 10.85 -3.90
CA MET A 78 4.48 9.49 -3.71
C MET A 78 4.28 8.63 -4.96
N PHE A 79 3.22 8.90 -5.71
CA PHE A 79 2.86 8.22 -6.96
C PHE A 79 2.89 9.20 -8.14
N PRO A 80 4.07 9.52 -8.70
CA PRO A 80 4.16 10.50 -9.77
C PRO A 80 3.47 10.02 -11.05
N GLY A 81 2.84 10.95 -11.78
CA GLY A 81 2.08 10.64 -12.99
C GLY A 81 2.81 9.77 -14.02
N PRO A 82 4.11 9.98 -14.32
CA PRO A 82 4.85 9.11 -15.22
C PRO A 82 4.97 7.65 -14.75
N LEU A 83 5.02 7.40 -13.44
CA LEU A 83 5.01 6.04 -12.88
C LEU A 83 3.66 5.37 -13.13
N LEU A 84 2.56 6.07 -12.79
CA LEU A 84 1.21 5.55 -12.97
C LEU A 84 0.90 5.28 -14.44
N ALA A 85 1.29 6.18 -15.35
CA ALA A 85 1.07 6.04 -16.78
C ALA A 85 1.74 4.80 -17.39
N LYS A 86 2.90 4.37 -16.88
CA LYS A 86 3.58 3.13 -17.31
C LYS A 86 2.81 1.87 -16.95
N CYS A 87 1.92 1.94 -15.97
CA CYS A 87 1.13 0.81 -15.51
C CYS A 87 -0.24 0.67 -16.21
N ARG A 88 -0.58 1.57 -17.13
CA ARG A 88 -1.79 1.47 -17.96
C ARG A 88 -1.66 0.32 -18.94
N ASP A 89 -2.66 -0.54 -18.98
CA ASP A 89 -2.74 -1.64 -19.93
C ASP A 89 -3.91 -1.40 -20.92
N PRO A 90 -3.63 -1.09 -22.20
CA PRO A 90 -4.66 -0.81 -23.20
C PRO A 90 -5.47 -2.04 -23.61
N LYS A 91 -5.07 -3.25 -23.20
CA LYS A 91 -5.80 -4.49 -23.46
C LYS A 91 -6.70 -4.89 -22.28
N LEU A 92 -6.47 -4.31 -21.11
CA LEU A 92 -7.22 -4.63 -19.90
C LEU A 92 -8.47 -3.75 -19.81
N VAL A 93 -9.63 -4.39 -19.60
CA VAL A 93 -10.91 -3.74 -19.39
C VAL A 93 -11.54 -4.17 -18.06
N LEU A 94 -12.36 -3.29 -17.49
CA LEU A 94 -13.14 -3.63 -16.30
C LEU A 94 -14.27 -4.59 -16.66
N ILE A 95 -14.44 -5.63 -15.86
CA ILE A 95 -15.49 -6.65 -16.04
C ILE A 95 -16.78 -6.14 -15.40
N ASP A 96 -17.82 -5.93 -16.22
CA ASP A 96 -19.11 -5.40 -15.76
C ASP A 96 -20.07 -6.45 -15.27
N ASN A 97 -20.27 -7.51 -16.06
CA ASN A 97 -21.31 -8.49 -15.85
C ASN A 97 -20.76 -9.92 -15.73
N ALA A 98 -21.46 -10.74 -14.96
CA ALA A 98 -21.17 -12.16 -14.80
C ALA A 98 -21.35 -12.97 -16.09
N GLU A 99 -22.01 -12.40 -17.10
CA GLU A 99 -22.32 -13.10 -18.36
C GLU A 99 -21.10 -13.23 -19.29
N THR A 100 -19.98 -12.52 -19.02
CA THR A 100 -18.74 -12.63 -19.81
C THR A 100 -17.74 -13.62 -19.26
N PHE A 101 -18.19 -14.67 -18.58
CA PHE A 101 -17.29 -15.68 -17.99
C PHE A 101 -16.58 -16.56 -19.03
N TYR A 102 -17.14 -16.70 -20.22
CA TYR A 102 -16.57 -17.50 -21.30
C TYR A 102 -16.62 -16.72 -22.61
N ASN A 103 -15.53 -16.79 -23.39
CA ASN A 103 -15.56 -16.29 -24.78
C ASN A 103 -16.32 -17.30 -25.67
N GLU A 104 -16.50 -16.96 -26.94
CA GLU A 104 -17.20 -17.82 -27.90
C GLU A 104 -16.48 -19.17 -28.10
N GLU A 105 -15.19 -19.26 -27.77
CA GLU A 105 -14.39 -20.49 -27.82
C GLU A 105 -14.47 -21.30 -26.52
N GLY A 106 -15.28 -20.89 -25.54
CA GLY A 106 -15.46 -21.57 -24.26
C GLY A 106 -14.30 -21.39 -23.28
N GLU A 107 -13.42 -20.46 -23.54
CA GLU A 107 -12.36 -20.10 -22.60
C GLU A 107 -12.88 -19.14 -21.52
N ALA A 108 -12.47 -19.36 -20.28
CA ALA A 108 -12.84 -18.49 -19.15
C ALA A 108 -12.36 -17.05 -19.37
N ASN A 109 -13.27 -16.21 -19.84
CA ASN A 109 -12.96 -14.82 -20.15
C ASN A 109 -13.02 -13.98 -18.87
N GLY A 110 -11.88 -13.52 -18.43
CA GLY A 110 -11.81 -12.47 -17.42
C GLY A 110 -11.86 -12.91 -15.94
N VAL A 111 -12.30 -14.12 -15.62
CA VAL A 111 -12.43 -14.59 -14.22
C VAL A 111 -11.35 -15.59 -13.82
N PHE A 112 -10.55 -16.06 -14.77
CA PHE A 112 -9.48 -17.03 -14.50
C PHE A 112 -8.33 -16.37 -13.75
N GLY A 113 -8.01 -16.89 -12.57
CA GLY A 113 -6.94 -16.41 -11.71
C GLY A 113 -7.36 -16.28 -10.25
N GLN A 114 -6.43 -15.93 -9.40
CA GLN A 114 -6.67 -15.60 -8.00
C GLN A 114 -7.17 -14.15 -7.88
N HIS A 115 -8.25 -13.95 -7.13
CA HIS A 115 -8.83 -12.63 -6.93
C HIS A 115 -8.66 -12.16 -5.48
N PHE A 116 -8.44 -10.87 -5.34
CA PHE A 116 -8.30 -10.19 -4.05
C PHE A 116 -9.16 -8.93 -4.08
N ILE A 117 -9.86 -8.67 -2.99
CA ILE A 117 -10.74 -7.50 -2.90
C ILE A 117 -10.24 -6.60 -1.77
N GLY A 118 -10.06 -5.32 -2.06
CA GLY A 118 -9.91 -4.28 -1.07
C GLY A 118 -11.22 -3.51 -0.95
N HIS A 119 -11.71 -3.32 0.27
CA HIS A 119 -12.93 -2.60 0.56
C HIS A 119 -12.66 -1.46 1.54
N ASP A 120 -12.93 -0.26 1.09
CA ASP A 120 -12.96 0.97 1.90
C ASP A 120 -14.43 1.41 2.06
N PRO A 121 -15.05 1.16 3.24
CA PRO A 121 -16.47 1.41 3.45
C PRO A 121 -16.75 2.84 3.93
N ALA A 122 -17.70 3.52 3.33
CA ALA A 122 -18.27 4.75 3.89
C ALA A 122 -19.25 4.46 5.02
N ILE A 123 -19.24 5.32 6.07
CA ILE A 123 -20.05 5.14 7.28
C ILE A 123 -21.46 5.76 7.14
N ALA A 124 -21.62 6.83 6.37
CA ALA A 124 -22.87 7.58 6.28
C ALA A 124 -23.58 7.36 4.95
N SER A 125 -24.91 7.35 5.01
CA SER A 125 -25.78 7.14 3.85
C SER A 125 -26.44 8.45 3.35
N ASP A 126 -25.94 9.62 3.73
CA ASP A 126 -26.46 10.90 3.26
C ASP A 126 -25.75 11.39 1.98
N LYS A 127 -26.27 12.44 1.37
CA LYS A 127 -25.73 13.00 0.12
C LYS A 127 -24.35 13.63 0.26
N ASN A 128 -23.87 13.86 1.49
CA ASN A 128 -22.54 14.40 1.81
C ASN A 128 -21.61 13.31 2.36
N ALA A 129 -22.04 12.05 2.35
CA ALA A 129 -21.24 10.91 2.78
C ALA A 129 -19.98 10.75 1.89
N ASP A 130 -18.96 10.13 2.44
CA ASP A 130 -17.81 9.66 1.69
C ASP A 130 -18.20 8.56 0.68
N PHE A 131 -17.28 8.28 -0.24
CA PHE A 131 -17.49 7.21 -1.18
C PHE A 131 -17.17 5.86 -0.54
N THR A 132 -17.99 4.86 -0.84
CA THR A 132 -17.60 3.46 -0.67
C THR A 132 -16.81 3.04 -1.90
N ALA A 133 -15.61 2.51 -1.69
CA ALA A 133 -14.79 1.98 -2.76
C ALA A 133 -14.48 0.49 -2.56
N MET A 134 -14.60 -0.29 -3.65
CA MET A 134 -14.17 -1.68 -3.69
C MET A 134 -13.37 -1.92 -4.96
N THR A 135 -12.17 -2.47 -4.81
CA THR A 135 -11.29 -2.81 -5.94
C THR A 135 -11.08 -4.31 -5.98
N VAL A 136 -11.38 -4.93 -7.12
CA VAL A 136 -11.07 -6.34 -7.38
C VAL A 136 -9.79 -6.43 -8.20
N MET A 137 -8.80 -7.09 -7.65
CA MET A 137 -7.50 -7.36 -8.25
C MET A 137 -7.42 -8.84 -8.61
N ARG A 138 -6.87 -9.13 -9.79
CA ARG A 138 -6.64 -10.49 -10.30
C ARG A 138 -5.16 -10.75 -10.52
N ILE A 139 -4.72 -11.96 -10.18
CA ILE A 139 -3.41 -12.50 -10.53
C ILE A 139 -3.61 -13.77 -11.34
N LYS A 140 -3.15 -13.80 -12.58
CA LYS A 140 -3.20 -15.00 -13.43
C LYS A 140 -2.14 -16.01 -13.02
N PRO A 141 -2.36 -17.33 -13.16
CA PRO A 141 -1.35 -18.35 -12.92
C PRO A 141 -0.06 -18.08 -13.71
N GLY A 142 1.08 -18.18 -13.04
CA GLY A 142 2.39 -17.94 -13.65
C GLY A 142 2.71 -16.49 -13.97
N SER A 143 1.89 -15.54 -13.51
CA SER A 143 2.10 -14.11 -13.70
C SER A 143 2.29 -13.40 -12.36
N ASP A 144 3.16 -12.37 -12.37
CA ASP A 144 3.29 -11.42 -11.25
C ASP A 144 2.41 -10.18 -11.44
N ALA A 145 1.75 -10.08 -12.59
CA ALA A 145 0.88 -8.96 -12.90
C ALA A 145 -0.39 -8.98 -12.04
N LYS A 146 -0.66 -7.85 -11.42
CA LYS A 146 -1.82 -7.57 -10.57
C LYS A 146 -2.77 -6.68 -11.36
N GLU A 147 -3.73 -7.31 -12.02
CA GLU A 147 -4.67 -6.65 -12.92
C GLU A 147 -5.88 -6.13 -12.13
N ILE A 148 -6.24 -4.86 -12.29
CA ILE A 148 -7.48 -4.33 -11.73
C ILE A 148 -8.62 -4.71 -12.68
N VAL A 149 -9.51 -5.58 -12.25
CA VAL A 149 -10.56 -6.15 -13.12
C VAL A 149 -11.96 -5.66 -12.80
N HIS A 150 -12.20 -5.10 -11.62
CA HIS A 150 -13.49 -4.51 -11.26
C HIS A 150 -13.32 -3.42 -10.22
N VAL A 151 -14.17 -2.38 -10.30
CA VAL A 151 -14.16 -1.26 -9.36
C VAL A 151 -15.59 -0.86 -9.06
N VAL A 152 -15.91 -0.72 -7.77
CA VAL A 152 -17.10 -0.05 -7.25
C VAL A 152 -16.65 1.26 -6.62
N HIS A 153 -17.31 2.36 -6.95
CA HIS A 153 -17.03 3.67 -6.35
C HIS A 153 -18.33 4.48 -6.32
N GLU A 154 -19.03 4.40 -5.21
CA GLU A 154 -20.39 4.95 -5.06
C GLU A 154 -20.51 5.76 -3.78
N ARG A 155 -21.14 6.94 -3.89
CA ARG A 155 -21.40 7.83 -2.77
C ARG A 155 -22.69 7.45 -2.05
N GLY A 156 -22.69 7.52 -0.71
CA GLY A 156 -23.89 7.33 0.10
C GLY A 156 -24.46 5.91 0.07
N MET A 157 -23.63 4.92 -0.17
CA MET A 157 -24.02 3.52 -0.18
C MET A 157 -24.36 3.06 1.24
N SER A 158 -25.61 2.63 1.46
CA SER A 158 -26.01 2.13 2.77
C SER A 158 -25.24 0.86 3.17
N SER A 159 -25.10 0.62 4.48
CA SER A 159 -24.47 -0.61 5.00
C SER A 159 -25.05 -1.88 4.37
N MET A 160 -26.37 -1.94 4.20
CA MET A 160 -27.04 -3.08 3.55
C MET A 160 -26.66 -3.20 2.07
N ALA A 161 -26.53 -2.09 1.34
CA ALA A 161 -26.12 -2.10 -0.06
C ALA A 161 -24.64 -2.55 -0.19
N GLN A 162 -23.75 -2.09 0.70
CA GLN A 162 -22.36 -2.56 0.75
C GLN A 162 -22.27 -4.07 0.98
N LYS A 163 -23.04 -4.59 1.95
CA LYS A 163 -23.10 -6.05 2.21
C LYS A 163 -23.57 -6.83 0.99
N ARG A 164 -24.64 -6.39 0.33
CA ARG A 164 -25.14 -7.04 -0.89
C ARG A 164 -24.11 -7.02 -2.01
N MET A 165 -23.42 -5.90 -2.17
CA MET A 165 -22.34 -5.77 -3.17
C MET A 165 -21.20 -6.73 -2.86
N MET A 166 -20.77 -6.85 -1.60
CA MET A 166 -19.73 -7.81 -1.20
C MET A 166 -20.15 -9.26 -1.47
N VAL A 167 -21.39 -9.65 -1.14
CA VAL A 167 -21.91 -10.98 -1.48
C VAL A 167 -21.90 -11.22 -2.99
N LEU A 168 -22.31 -10.22 -3.78
CA LEU A 168 -22.25 -10.29 -5.25
C LEU A 168 -20.83 -10.47 -5.77
N LEU A 169 -19.87 -9.67 -5.29
CA LEU A 169 -18.47 -9.76 -5.68
C LEU A 169 -17.84 -11.09 -5.24
N ASN A 170 -18.17 -11.57 -4.04
CA ASN A 170 -17.73 -12.88 -3.57
C ASN A 170 -18.23 -14.01 -4.46
N SER A 171 -19.52 -13.97 -4.82
CA SER A 171 -20.12 -14.97 -5.73
C SER A 171 -19.52 -14.90 -7.14
N LYS A 172 -19.21 -13.70 -7.62
CA LYS A 172 -18.71 -13.47 -9.00
C LYS A 172 -17.24 -13.84 -9.16
N PHE A 173 -16.40 -13.43 -8.21
CA PHE A 173 -14.95 -13.52 -8.35
C PHE A 173 -14.33 -14.64 -7.48
N SER A 174 -15.06 -15.21 -6.53
CA SER A 174 -14.56 -16.21 -5.58
C SER A 174 -13.19 -15.83 -5.03
N PRO A 175 -13.08 -14.65 -4.33
CA PRO A 175 -11.79 -14.11 -3.93
C PRO A 175 -11.11 -15.01 -2.89
N GLU A 176 -9.79 -15.07 -2.94
CA GLU A 176 -8.94 -15.71 -1.93
C GLU A 176 -8.99 -14.96 -0.60
N LEU A 177 -9.07 -13.62 -0.68
CA LEU A 177 -9.14 -12.75 0.48
C LEU A 177 -9.83 -11.42 0.15
N ILE A 178 -10.66 -10.98 1.09
CA ILE A 178 -11.29 -9.66 1.11
C ILE A 178 -10.68 -8.87 2.26
N GLU A 179 -9.89 -7.85 1.97
CA GLU A 179 -9.33 -6.95 2.97
C GLU A 179 -10.26 -5.77 3.17
N LEU A 180 -10.83 -5.64 4.35
CA LEU A 180 -11.77 -4.59 4.73
C LEU A 180 -11.06 -3.57 5.61
N GLU A 181 -11.09 -2.26 5.27
CA GLU A 181 -10.61 -1.23 6.19
C GLU A 181 -11.36 -1.27 7.50
N GLY A 182 -10.63 -1.26 8.62
CA GLY A 182 -11.20 -1.53 9.94
C GLY A 182 -11.13 -0.36 10.91
N ASN A 183 -12.31 0.11 11.31
CA ASN A 183 -12.54 0.79 12.59
C ASN A 183 -13.66 0.05 13.35
N ASN A 184 -14.16 0.60 14.45
CA ASN A 184 -15.17 -0.09 15.27
C ASN A 184 -16.47 -0.40 14.53
N PHE A 185 -16.86 0.43 13.57
CA PHE A 185 -18.06 0.22 12.75
C PHE A 185 -17.84 -0.93 11.75
N GLN A 186 -16.68 -0.99 11.13
CA GLN A 186 -16.34 -2.00 10.15
C GLN A 186 -16.21 -3.40 10.76
N ARG A 187 -15.82 -3.51 12.04
CA ARG A 187 -15.88 -4.81 12.76
C ARG A 187 -17.30 -5.35 12.89
N MET A 188 -18.26 -4.49 13.13
CA MET A 188 -19.68 -4.87 13.16
C MET A 188 -20.15 -5.30 11.77
N LEU A 189 -19.74 -4.58 10.72
CA LEU A 189 -20.02 -4.94 9.35
C LEU A 189 -19.42 -6.31 8.98
N GLU A 190 -18.18 -6.57 9.37
CA GLU A 190 -17.53 -7.88 9.18
C GLU A 190 -18.31 -9.01 9.85
N GLN A 191 -18.68 -8.84 11.11
CA GLN A 191 -19.44 -9.86 11.85
C GLN A 191 -20.78 -10.15 11.17
N GLU A 192 -21.54 -9.12 10.80
CA GLU A 192 -22.80 -9.27 10.10
C GLU A 192 -22.66 -9.92 8.72
N MET A 193 -21.56 -9.67 8.01
CA MET A 193 -21.26 -10.31 6.72
C MET A 193 -20.94 -11.79 6.90
N ARG A 194 -20.18 -12.17 7.93
CA ARG A 194 -19.89 -13.56 8.26
C ARG A 194 -21.15 -14.34 8.67
N GLU A 195 -22.11 -13.66 9.36
CA GLU A 195 -23.41 -14.24 9.67
C GLU A 195 -24.28 -14.50 8.42
N MET A 196 -24.15 -13.62 7.39
CA MET A 196 -24.85 -13.80 6.12
C MET A 196 -24.24 -14.89 5.24
N ARG A 197 -22.94 -15.01 5.22
CA ARG A 197 -22.15 -15.93 4.38
C ARG A 197 -20.89 -16.34 5.13
N ALA A 198 -20.95 -17.47 5.86
CA ALA A 198 -19.83 -17.97 6.66
C ALA A 198 -18.59 -18.37 5.84
N ASP A 199 -18.75 -18.55 4.53
CA ASP A 199 -17.70 -18.92 3.57
C ASP A 199 -16.93 -17.72 2.98
N MET A 200 -17.27 -16.46 3.34
CA MET A 200 -16.56 -15.29 2.83
C MET A 200 -15.20 -15.12 3.50
N PRO A 201 -14.10 -15.06 2.74
CA PRO A 201 -12.75 -14.92 3.29
C PRO A 201 -12.44 -13.44 3.63
N ILE A 202 -13.09 -12.91 4.67
CA ILE A 202 -12.95 -11.51 5.09
C ILE A 202 -11.90 -11.39 6.19
N ARG A 203 -11.01 -10.40 6.04
CA ARG A 203 -10.07 -9.94 7.07
C ARG A 203 -10.19 -8.42 7.25
N VAL A 204 -10.08 -7.96 8.49
CA VAL A 204 -10.11 -6.53 8.81
C VAL A 204 -8.69 -5.99 8.94
N PHE A 205 -8.38 -4.98 8.14
CA PHE A 205 -7.15 -4.21 8.23
C PHE A 205 -7.34 -3.04 9.20
N MET A 206 -6.79 -3.14 10.40
CA MET A 206 -6.84 -2.06 11.38
C MET A 206 -5.90 -0.94 10.98
N THR A 207 -6.44 0.19 10.54
CA THR A 207 -5.68 1.33 10.06
C THR A 207 -5.10 2.13 11.23
N THR A 208 -3.78 2.03 11.41
CA THR A 208 -2.97 2.95 12.23
C THR A 208 -2.07 3.74 11.29
N ARG A 209 -1.45 4.81 11.79
CA ARG A 209 -0.51 5.62 10.99
C ARG A 209 0.59 4.76 10.35
N ALA A 210 1.28 3.95 11.16
CA ALA A 210 2.38 3.10 10.69
C ALA A 210 1.88 2.05 9.68
N ARG A 211 0.71 1.43 9.93
CA ARG A 211 0.14 0.44 9.01
C ARG A 211 -0.33 1.08 7.70
N LYS A 212 -0.92 2.29 7.73
CA LYS A 212 -1.28 3.04 6.51
C LYS A 212 -0.02 3.34 5.69
N GLU A 213 1.07 3.76 6.32
CA GLU A 213 2.34 3.98 5.65
C GLU A 213 2.87 2.69 5.00
N SER A 214 2.90 1.58 5.73
CA SER A 214 3.33 0.27 5.21
C SER A 214 2.45 -0.20 4.04
N LEU A 215 1.14 0.02 4.12
CA LEU A 215 0.16 -0.31 3.09
C LEU A 215 0.48 0.42 1.78
N PHE A 216 0.67 1.75 1.84
CA PHE A 216 0.95 2.56 0.66
C PHE A 216 2.38 2.39 0.13
N MET A 217 3.37 2.16 1.00
CA MET A 217 4.73 1.78 0.57
C MET A 217 4.73 0.47 -0.22
N SER A 218 3.92 -0.50 0.23
CA SER A 218 3.72 -1.74 -0.51
C SER A 218 3.09 -1.55 -1.88
N LEU A 219 2.10 -0.67 -1.98
CA LEU A 219 1.47 -0.34 -3.25
C LEU A 219 2.45 0.37 -4.18
N LEU A 220 3.22 1.34 -3.66
CA LEU A 220 4.25 2.04 -4.42
C LEU A 220 5.27 1.09 -5.01
N LEU A 221 5.78 0.15 -4.21
CA LEU A 221 6.72 -0.86 -4.68
C LEU A 221 6.12 -1.68 -5.84
N ALA A 222 4.85 -2.08 -5.73
CA ALA A 222 4.18 -2.83 -6.80
C ALA A 222 4.02 -2.02 -8.09
N PHE A 223 3.85 -0.70 -8.00
CA PHE A 223 3.88 0.21 -9.16
C PHE A 223 5.29 0.34 -9.74
N GLU A 224 6.31 0.56 -8.91
CA GLU A 224 7.72 0.69 -9.34
C GLU A 224 8.21 -0.58 -10.04
N GLN A 225 7.80 -1.75 -9.56
CA GLN A 225 8.11 -3.04 -10.18
C GLN A 225 7.27 -3.34 -11.44
N GLY A 226 6.29 -2.48 -11.76
CA GLY A 226 5.40 -2.68 -12.92
C GLY A 226 4.44 -3.85 -12.76
N HIS A 227 4.23 -4.33 -11.53
CA HIS A 227 3.29 -5.42 -11.24
C HIS A 227 1.84 -4.95 -11.36
N ILE A 228 1.49 -3.72 -10.96
CA ILE A 228 0.14 -3.19 -11.11
C ILE A 228 -0.18 -2.95 -12.59
N LYS A 229 -1.36 -3.41 -13.03
CA LYS A 229 -1.93 -3.15 -14.35
C LYS A 229 -3.25 -2.43 -14.19
N LEU A 230 -3.28 -1.17 -14.65
CA LEU A 230 -4.47 -0.33 -14.64
C LEU A 230 -5.25 -0.52 -15.93
N PRO A 231 -6.57 -0.79 -15.86
CA PRO A 231 -7.39 -1.03 -17.05
C PRO A 231 -7.52 0.23 -17.89
N TYR A 232 -7.21 0.12 -19.20
CA TYR A 232 -7.19 1.28 -20.10
C TYR A 232 -7.77 0.97 -21.50
N GLY A 233 -8.41 -0.21 -21.68
CA GLY A 233 -8.87 -0.71 -22.97
C GLY A 233 -10.13 -0.03 -23.50
N ASP A 234 -11.04 0.42 -22.64
CA ASP A 234 -12.28 1.09 -23.02
C ASP A 234 -12.48 2.41 -22.28
N GLU A 235 -13.54 3.15 -22.61
CA GLU A 235 -13.83 4.47 -22.04
C GLU A 235 -14.10 4.40 -20.52
N ARG A 236 -14.86 3.41 -20.08
CA ARG A 236 -15.16 3.19 -18.66
C ARG A 236 -13.89 2.88 -17.89
N SER A 237 -13.08 1.97 -18.36
CA SER A 237 -11.79 1.60 -17.74
C SER A 237 -10.86 2.80 -17.63
N ARG A 238 -10.76 3.63 -18.69
CA ARG A 238 -9.99 4.88 -18.65
C ARG A 238 -10.53 5.85 -17.60
N THR A 239 -11.85 5.98 -17.49
CA THR A 239 -12.48 6.87 -16.49
C THR A 239 -12.12 6.48 -15.07
N TYR A 240 -12.21 5.20 -14.72
CA TYR A 240 -11.84 4.72 -13.39
C TYR A 240 -10.33 4.81 -13.16
N THR A 241 -9.51 4.45 -14.15
CA THR A 241 -8.06 4.60 -14.07
C THR A 241 -7.67 6.06 -13.78
N HIS A 242 -8.25 7.03 -14.47
CA HIS A 242 -7.97 8.45 -14.19
C HIS A 242 -8.37 8.88 -12.78
N LYS A 243 -9.49 8.39 -12.24
CA LYS A 243 -9.86 8.66 -10.85
C LYS A 243 -8.83 8.09 -9.87
N ILE A 244 -8.43 6.84 -10.05
CA ILE A 244 -7.38 6.18 -9.24
C ILE A 244 -6.08 6.98 -9.30
N GLU A 245 -5.65 7.36 -10.52
CA GLU A 245 -4.44 8.16 -10.72
C GLU A 245 -4.51 9.53 -10.05
N GLN A 246 -5.67 10.19 -10.08
CA GLN A 246 -5.87 11.48 -9.43
C GLN A 246 -5.76 11.39 -7.90
N GLU A 247 -6.33 10.35 -7.29
CA GLU A 247 -6.22 10.14 -5.85
C GLU A 247 -4.78 9.77 -5.44
N LEU A 248 -4.16 8.81 -6.14
CA LEU A 248 -2.77 8.41 -5.88
C LEU A 248 -1.77 9.55 -6.07
N ASN A 249 -1.94 10.36 -7.12
CA ASN A 249 -1.03 11.48 -7.39
C ASN A 249 -1.09 12.59 -6.31
N ARG A 250 -2.19 12.67 -5.56
CA ARG A 250 -2.36 13.57 -4.41
C ARG A 250 -1.80 12.99 -3.11
N PHE A 251 -1.41 11.72 -3.12
CA PHE A 251 -0.83 11.07 -1.94
C PHE A 251 0.63 11.49 -1.78
N GLY A 252 0.96 12.00 -0.64
CA GLY A 252 2.32 12.47 -0.36
C GLY A 252 2.58 12.66 1.12
N MET A 253 3.85 12.89 1.44
CA MET A 253 4.27 13.18 2.79
C MET A 253 3.95 14.63 3.12
N GLN A 254 3.15 14.84 4.14
CA GLN A 254 2.82 16.18 4.65
C GLN A 254 3.97 16.72 5.51
N LYS A 255 4.03 18.05 5.70
CA LYS A 255 4.99 18.71 6.61
C LYS A 255 4.96 18.17 8.04
N SER A 256 3.84 17.60 8.46
CA SER A 256 3.67 16.92 9.75
C SER A 256 4.32 15.54 9.79
N GLY A 257 4.97 15.09 8.72
CA GLY A 257 5.48 13.73 8.55
C GLY A 257 4.37 12.67 8.44
N LYS A 258 3.13 13.07 8.18
CA LYS A 258 2.03 12.13 7.93
C LYS A 258 1.91 11.84 6.44
N LEU A 259 1.65 10.59 6.12
CA LEU A 259 1.29 10.16 4.79
C LEU A 259 -0.22 10.32 4.60
N GLU A 260 -0.63 11.30 3.84
CA GLU A 260 -2.05 11.63 3.61
C GLU A 260 -2.27 12.09 2.16
N SER A 261 -3.49 11.94 1.69
CA SER A 261 -3.92 12.58 0.44
C SER A 261 -4.12 14.08 0.66
N VAL A 262 -3.60 14.90 -0.23
CA VAL A 262 -3.93 16.33 -0.30
C VAL A 262 -5.26 16.45 -1.03
N GLY A 263 -6.37 16.24 -0.33
CA GLY A 263 -7.71 16.30 -0.92
C GLY A 263 -8.77 15.69 -0.01
N VAL A 264 -10.00 15.66 -0.51
CA VAL A 264 -11.17 15.25 0.27
C VAL A 264 -11.40 13.74 0.22
N HIS A 265 -10.88 13.03 -0.80
CA HIS A 265 -11.17 11.62 -1.04
C HIS A 265 -9.89 10.85 -1.39
N ASP A 266 -9.69 9.70 -0.74
CA ASP A 266 -8.65 8.71 -1.01
C ASP A 266 -9.21 7.27 -1.07
N ASP A 267 -10.52 7.14 -1.25
CA ASP A 267 -11.27 5.89 -1.14
C ASP A 267 -10.82 4.83 -2.16
N LEU A 268 -10.65 5.23 -3.43
CA LEU A 268 -10.14 4.34 -4.49
C LEU A 268 -8.69 3.95 -4.26
N ALA A 269 -7.85 4.90 -3.83
CA ALA A 269 -6.46 4.63 -3.52
C ALA A 269 -6.35 3.67 -2.33
N MET A 270 -7.20 3.83 -1.30
CA MET A 270 -7.25 2.95 -0.14
C MET A 270 -7.72 1.55 -0.54
N SER A 271 -8.84 1.43 -1.26
CA SER A 271 -9.34 0.12 -1.69
C SER A 271 -8.34 -0.63 -2.58
N LEU A 272 -7.62 0.07 -3.47
CA LEU A 272 -6.56 -0.51 -4.28
C LEU A 272 -5.38 -0.97 -3.43
N ALA A 273 -4.97 -0.17 -2.44
CA ALA A 273 -3.88 -0.51 -1.54
C ALA A 273 -4.21 -1.76 -0.70
N LEU A 274 -5.45 -1.87 -0.22
CA LEU A 274 -5.95 -3.05 0.50
C LEU A 274 -5.99 -4.30 -0.38
N ALA A 275 -6.44 -4.20 -1.65
CA ALA A 275 -6.41 -5.32 -2.59
C ALA A 275 -4.98 -5.79 -2.87
N ASN A 276 -4.03 -4.84 -3.05
CA ASN A 276 -2.62 -5.17 -3.19
C ASN A 276 -2.05 -5.83 -1.93
N TRP A 277 -2.45 -5.37 -0.75
CA TRP A 277 -2.03 -5.96 0.52
C TRP A 277 -2.53 -7.39 0.67
N ALA A 278 -3.82 -7.63 0.43
CA ALA A 278 -4.42 -8.96 0.43
C ALA A 278 -3.67 -9.95 -0.49
N SER A 279 -3.22 -9.48 -1.66
CA SER A 279 -2.54 -10.32 -2.65
C SER A 279 -1.13 -10.78 -2.26
N LYS A 280 -0.51 -10.19 -1.23
CA LYS A 280 0.86 -10.52 -0.83
C LYS A 280 0.99 -11.90 -0.21
N GLU A 281 0.01 -12.30 0.59
CA GLU A 281 0.07 -13.54 1.37
C GLU A 281 -0.10 -14.82 0.52
N PHE A 282 -0.62 -14.68 -0.71
CA PHE A 282 -0.96 -15.80 -1.57
C PHE A 282 0.06 -16.11 -2.68
N LYS A 283 1.14 -15.34 -2.77
CA LYS A 283 2.26 -15.71 -3.63
C LYS A 283 3.07 -16.80 -2.93
N GLY A 284 3.17 -17.97 -3.51
CA GLY A 284 3.92 -19.13 -3.01
C GLY A 284 5.44 -18.92 -2.88
N SER A 285 5.87 -17.69 -2.71
CA SER A 285 7.21 -17.23 -2.35
C SER A 285 7.09 -15.86 -1.72
N VAL A 286 6.34 -15.77 -0.62
CA VAL A 286 6.31 -14.55 0.19
C VAL A 286 7.58 -14.54 1.04
N MET A 287 8.52 -13.68 0.70
CA MET A 287 9.35 -13.09 1.74
C MET A 287 8.40 -12.29 2.64
N LEU A 288 8.06 -12.83 3.78
CA LEU A 288 7.34 -12.11 4.82
C LEU A 288 8.17 -10.88 5.19
N LEU A 289 7.52 -9.77 5.52
CA LEU A 289 8.19 -8.59 6.10
C LEU A 289 8.99 -8.99 7.37
N ASP A 290 8.56 -10.04 8.08
CA ASP A 290 9.28 -10.63 9.20
C ASP A 290 10.63 -11.25 8.80
N ASP A 291 10.75 -11.84 7.62
CA ASP A 291 12.04 -12.31 7.08
C ASP A 291 12.96 -11.15 6.67
N TYR A 292 12.36 -9.98 6.42
CA TYR A 292 13.07 -8.77 5.97
C TYR A 292 13.43 -7.81 7.10
N MET A 293 12.71 -7.84 8.21
CA MET A 293 12.96 -7.07 9.42
C MET A 293 12.77 -7.97 10.65
N PRO A 294 13.67 -8.91 10.93
CA PRO A 294 13.62 -9.63 12.20
C PRO A 294 13.72 -8.62 13.35
N GLY A 295 12.64 -8.51 14.13
CA GLY A 295 12.55 -7.57 15.26
C GLY A 295 11.83 -6.25 14.99
N PHE A 296 11.23 -6.01 13.82
CA PHE A 296 10.46 -4.79 13.58
C PHE A 296 9.18 -4.73 14.44
N ASP A 297 8.50 -5.86 14.61
CA ASP A 297 7.35 -5.98 15.53
C ASP A 297 7.75 -5.91 17.00
N ASP A 298 8.92 -6.41 17.38
CA ASP A 298 9.44 -6.35 18.75
C ASP A 298 9.82 -4.91 19.17
N TRP A 299 10.23 -4.09 18.19
CA TRP A 299 10.55 -2.67 18.43
C TRP A 299 9.31 -1.85 18.78
N PHE A 300 8.14 -2.22 18.27
CA PHE A 300 6.87 -1.54 18.53
C PHE A 300 6.05 -2.16 19.66
N ARG A 301 6.33 -3.39 20.09
CA ARG A 301 5.57 -4.06 21.16
C ARG A 301 5.95 -3.61 22.57
N GLY A 302 7.03 -2.84 22.74
CA GLY A 302 7.35 -2.23 24.03
C GLY A 302 7.35 -3.23 25.19
N GLU A 303 7.84 -4.46 25.00
CA GLU A 303 8.05 -5.36 26.10
C GLU A 303 9.21 -4.85 26.97
N SER A 304 8.83 -4.26 28.07
CA SER A 304 9.70 -3.96 29.20
C SER A 304 10.26 -5.28 29.78
N GLY A 305 11.33 -5.76 29.20
CA GLY A 305 12.06 -6.93 29.66
C GLY A 305 13.54 -6.62 29.75
N LYS A 306 13.94 -6.18 30.95
CA LYS A 306 15.28 -6.22 31.52
C LYS A 306 16.33 -6.95 30.67
N ASP A 307 17.21 -6.18 30.03
CA ASP A 307 18.65 -6.47 30.07
C ASP A 307 19.41 -5.23 29.56
N SER A 308 19.89 -4.47 30.52
CA SER A 308 20.83 -3.38 30.31
C SER A 308 22.18 -3.98 29.90
N ILE A 309 22.49 -3.95 28.63
CA ILE A 309 23.87 -4.18 28.18
C ILE A 309 24.62 -2.85 28.29
N LEU A 310 25.39 -2.74 29.35
CA LEU A 310 26.48 -1.79 29.48
C LEU A 310 27.56 -2.17 28.46
N ILE A 311 27.82 -1.31 27.51
CA ILE A 311 29.01 -1.38 26.65
C ILE A 311 30.08 -0.50 27.31
N PRO A 312 31.33 -0.97 27.43
CA PRO A 312 32.43 -0.26 28.12
C PRO A 312 32.87 1.03 27.43
#